data_7070682ad398f21e8e8fcd63e6cfba3b
#
_entry.id   7070682ad398f21e8e8fcd63e6cfba3b
#
_cell.length_a   1.000
_cell.length_b   1.000
_cell.length_c   1.000
_cell.angle_alpha   90.00
_cell.angle_beta   90.00
_cell.angle_gamma   90.00
#
_symmetry.space_group_name_H-M   'P 1'
#
loop_
_entity.id
_entity.type
_entity.pdbx_description
1 polymer ?
#
loop_
_entity_poly.entity_id
_entity_poly.type
_entity_poly.pdbx_seq_one_letter_code
_entity_poly.pdbx_strand_id
1 'polypeptide(L)'
;MDAMGMPRHARDARPVEQGLETVSTRLILITLSATLAGLRAETNAPPTYRDIDGPPHHYFTRTPRDRFTRAMEMIEKDPHLDRSSEKAFLVSFLKILNVPVSSQTLVFSTTSLQLSLISPSNPRAIYFSEDIYVGFIPGGRIEVVALDPELGAIFYIFDIPLEQSPIRYERSNRCMNCHSTDDTGHVPGLVIKSVVPASNGASLDSFRQLQSGHGIPFTNRFGGWHVTGRHGITNHWGNLIGRYVNGEITRVPNPPGEKFSWARYPVETSDILPHLLHEHQAGFVNRVVEAGYRAHTALFISPDKLTPAQETELNEQARIAVRYLLFADEVPLPYGGVEPDSAYRIDFLANRRATPDGLSLKDLDLSTRLFKYRCSYMIYSPVFEGLPPILKTRIYAQLAAALREETGGKEFAWLPTAEKKAIRQILTATLKDLPLGW
;
A
#
# COMPACT_ATOMS: atom_id res chain seq x y z
N MET A 1 33.98 35.48 52.82
CA MET A 1 32.91 36.14 53.57
C MET A 1 31.68 35.31 53.30
N ASP A 2 31.50 34.48 54.14
CA ASP A 2 30.48 34.07 55.13
C ASP A 2 29.29 33.41 54.47
N ALA A 3 29.08 32.12 54.60
CA ALA A 3 28.87 31.19 55.68
C ALA A 3 27.52 31.36 56.42
N MET A 4 26.89 30.25 56.68
CA MET A 4 25.80 29.92 57.60
C MET A 4 24.44 29.63 56.92
N GLY A 5 23.73 28.55 57.26
CA GLY A 5 23.91 27.50 58.22
C GLY A 5 22.63 26.64 58.28
N MET A 6 22.75 25.36 58.42
CA MET A 6 21.66 24.44 58.76
C MET A 6 21.15 24.67 60.21
N PRO A 7 19.96 24.13 60.61
CA PRO A 7 20.08 22.92 61.40
C PRO A 7 19.06 21.79 61.15
N ARG A 8 19.53 20.59 61.50
CA ARG A 8 18.82 19.33 61.66
C ARG A 8 17.99 19.34 62.95
N HIS A 9 16.88 18.65 62.98
CA HIS A 9 16.38 17.99 64.20
C HIS A 9 15.86 16.61 63.93
N ALA A 10 16.59 15.65 64.51
CA ALA A 10 16.15 14.29 64.75
C ALA A 10 15.40 14.25 66.08
N ARG A 11 14.39 13.40 66.22
CA ARG A 11 13.96 12.85 67.52
C ARG A 11 13.54 11.39 67.38
N ASP A 12 14.27 10.57 68.12
CA ASP A 12 13.98 9.19 68.51
C ASP A 12 12.72 9.09 69.37
N ALA A 13 12.02 7.96 69.28
CA ALA A 13 11.39 7.33 70.45
C ALA A 13 11.12 5.82 70.15
N ARG A 14 11.49 5.01 71.08
CA ARG A 14 11.52 3.56 71.13
C ARG A 14 10.16 2.92 71.51
N PRO A 15 10.10 1.59 71.60
CA PRO A 15 8.91 0.75 71.39
C PRO A 15 8.18 0.42 72.71
N VAL A 16 6.95 -0.04 72.59
CA VAL A 16 6.19 -0.70 73.64
C VAL A 16 5.80 -2.09 73.19
N GLU A 17 6.37 -3.11 73.85
CA GLU A 17 5.91 -4.49 73.86
C GLU A 17 4.72 -4.66 74.83
N GLN A 18 3.72 -5.42 74.42
CA GLN A 18 2.79 -6.24 75.20
C GLN A 18 1.97 -7.02 74.23
N GLY A 19 1.86 -8.32 74.15
CA GLY A 19 1.73 -9.34 75.17
C GLY A 19 0.74 -10.36 74.63
N LEU A 20 1.12 -11.61 74.55
CA LEU A 20 0.46 -12.81 74.05
C LEU A 20 -1.07 -12.86 74.19
N GLU A 21 -1.76 -13.42 73.19
CA GLU A 21 -2.64 -14.57 73.38
C GLU A 21 -2.82 -15.35 72.07
N THR A 22 -2.51 -16.64 72.12
CA THR A 22 -2.63 -17.64 71.07
C THR A 22 -4.08 -18.11 70.97
N VAL A 23 -4.73 -17.84 69.77
CA VAL A 23 -5.93 -18.58 69.39
C VAL A 23 -5.65 -19.25 68.03
N SER A 24 -5.52 -20.57 68.10
CA SER A 24 -5.37 -21.45 66.98
C SER A 24 -6.68 -21.55 66.24
N THR A 25 -6.79 -20.93 65.09
CA THR A 25 -7.90 -21.15 64.16
C THR A 25 -7.36 -21.71 62.86
N ARG A 26 -7.62 -22.99 62.61
CA ARG A 26 -7.35 -23.67 61.32
C ARG A 26 -8.13 -23.00 60.26
N LEU A 27 -7.46 -22.22 59.43
CA LEU A 27 -8.02 -21.70 58.18
C LEU A 27 -7.84 -22.75 57.06
N ILE A 28 -8.95 -23.36 56.67
CA ILE A 28 -9.03 -24.22 55.49
C ILE A 28 -8.89 -23.31 54.28
N LEU A 29 -7.72 -23.37 53.59
CA LEU A 29 -7.52 -22.73 52.28
C LEU A 29 -8.29 -23.55 51.23
N ILE A 30 -9.47 -23.09 50.86
CA ILE A 30 -10.13 -23.52 49.62
C ILE A 30 -9.50 -22.70 48.49
N THR A 31 -8.57 -23.30 47.77
CA THR A 31 -8.06 -22.77 46.50
C THR A 31 -9.15 -22.87 45.46
N LEU A 32 -9.89 -21.79 45.26
CA LEU A 32 -10.78 -21.62 44.10
C LEU A 32 -9.91 -21.27 42.89
N SER A 33 -9.54 -22.29 42.12
CA SER A 33 -8.94 -22.09 40.78
C SER A 33 -10.01 -21.53 39.87
N ALA A 34 -10.14 -20.20 39.83
CA ALA A 34 -10.92 -19.53 38.79
C ALA A 34 -10.16 -19.61 37.48
N THR A 35 -10.49 -20.59 36.65
CA THR A 35 -10.20 -20.57 35.23
C THR A 35 -10.94 -19.40 34.63
N LEU A 36 -10.25 -18.29 34.43
CA LEU A 36 -10.70 -17.23 33.53
C LEU A 36 -10.67 -17.76 32.08
N ALA A 37 -11.69 -18.56 31.72
CA ALA A 37 -12.05 -18.68 30.32
C ALA A 37 -12.61 -17.30 29.95
N GLY A 38 -11.84 -16.52 29.19
CA GLY A 38 -12.30 -15.26 28.64
C GLY A 38 -13.52 -15.53 27.75
N LEU A 39 -14.71 -15.36 28.30
CA LEU A 39 -15.90 -15.15 27.49
C LEU A 39 -15.67 -13.85 26.71
N ARG A 40 -15.20 -13.96 25.46
CA ARG A 40 -15.49 -12.94 24.47
C ARG A 40 -17.02 -12.91 24.38
N ALA A 41 -17.62 -11.83 24.83
CA ALA A 41 -18.99 -11.55 24.51
C ALA A 41 -19.09 -11.54 22.98
N GLU A 42 -19.72 -12.56 22.40
CA GLU A 42 -20.12 -12.53 21.00
C GLU A 42 -21.02 -11.33 20.88
N THR A 43 -20.54 -10.26 20.27
CA THR A 43 -21.36 -9.12 19.90
C THR A 43 -22.34 -9.63 18.86
N ASN A 44 -23.64 -9.61 19.16
CA ASN A 44 -24.72 -10.00 18.24
C ASN A 44 -24.86 -9.04 17.03
N ALA A 45 -23.87 -8.20 16.77
CA ALA A 45 -23.82 -7.34 15.60
C ALA A 45 -23.46 -8.19 14.35
N PRO A 46 -24.16 -7.98 13.22
CA PRO A 46 -23.84 -8.68 12.00
C PRO A 46 -22.38 -8.38 11.57
N PRO A 47 -21.70 -9.33 10.95
CA PRO A 47 -20.35 -9.13 10.42
C PRO A 47 -20.27 -7.91 9.51
N THR A 48 -19.18 -7.18 9.59
CA THR A 48 -18.91 -6.03 8.73
C THR A 48 -17.61 -6.24 7.96
N TYR A 49 -17.55 -5.76 6.73
CA TYR A 49 -16.35 -5.85 5.90
C TYR A 49 -15.13 -5.12 6.53
N ARG A 50 -15.36 -4.21 7.47
CA ARG A 50 -14.31 -3.47 8.20
C ARG A 50 -13.65 -4.29 9.31
N ASP A 51 -14.31 -5.32 9.79
CA ASP A 51 -13.71 -6.26 10.73
C ASP A 51 -12.89 -7.28 9.95
N ILE A 52 -11.65 -6.91 9.63
CA ILE A 52 -10.75 -7.75 8.85
C ILE A 52 -10.33 -9.04 9.56
N ASP A 53 -10.45 -9.12 10.89
CA ASP A 53 -10.11 -10.33 11.68
C ASP A 53 -11.31 -11.23 11.93
N GLY A 54 -12.52 -10.68 11.87
CA GLY A 54 -13.76 -11.44 11.99
C GLY A 54 -14.12 -12.23 10.73
N PRO A 55 -15.20 -13.05 10.81
CA PRO A 55 -15.71 -13.76 9.64
C PRO A 55 -16.30 -12.79 8.61
N PRO A 56 -16.15 -13.08 7.32
CA PRO A 56 -15.52 -14.25 6.71
C PRO A 56 -14.02 -14.09 6.45
N HIS A 57 -13.41 -12.95 6.83
CA HIS A 57 -12.10 -12.53 6.35
C HIS A 57 -10.95 -13.25 7.06
N HIS A 58 -10.94 -13.26 8.39
CA HIS A 58 -9.90 -13.90 9.21
C HIS A 58 -8.48 -13.52 8.76
N TYR A 59 -8.26 -12.21 8.51
CA TYR A 59 -7.03 -11.71 7.89
C TYR A 59 -5.77 -12.19 8.61
N PHE A 60 -5.73 -12.16 9.95
CA PHE A 60 -4.51 -12.49 10.69
C PHE A 60 -4.24 -14.00 10.82
N THR A 61 -5.25 -14.84 10.67
CA THR A 61 -5.15 -16.29 10.89
C THR A 61 -5.12 -17.12 9.61
N ARG A 62 -5.67 -16.61 8.50
CA ARG A 62 -5.60 -17.29 7.19
C ARG A 62 -4.18 -17.29 6.64
N THR A 63 -3.78 -18.43 6.06
CA THR A 63 -2.52 -18.55 5.34
C THR A 63 -2.56 -17.75 4.05
N PRO A 64 -1.63 -16.80 3.83
CA PRO A 64 -1.56 -16.04 2.59
C PRO A 64 -1.21 -16.90 1.38
N ARG A 65 -1.74 -16.51 0.21
CA ARG A 65 -1.47 -17.15 -1.08
C ARG A 65 -0.77 -16.18 -2.05
N ASP A 66 -0.02 -15.23 -1.51
CA ASP A 66 0.74 -14.25 -2.29
C ASP A 66 1.99 -14.85 -2.96
N ARG A 67 2.58 -14.09 -3.90
CA ARG A 67 3.76 -14.53 -4.65
C ARG A 67 5.03 -14.52 -3.80
N PHE A 68 5.14 -13.64 -2.81
CA PHE A 68 6.32 -13.54 -1.96
C PHE A 68 6.50 -14.81 -1.12
N THR A 69 5.45 -15.25 -0.39
CA THR A 69 5.54 -16.48 0.43
C THR A 69 5.85 -17.71 -0.41
N ARG A 70 5.28 -17.82 -1.62
CA ARG A 70 5.60 -18.92 -2.53
C ARG A 70 7.03 -18.89 -3.05
N ALA A 71 7.61 -17.71 -3.19
CA ALA A 71 8.98 -17.56 -3.69
C ALA A 71 10.06 -17.78 -2.60
N MET A 72 9.73 -17.60 -1.32
CA MET A 72 10.74 -17.57 -0.24
C MET A 72 11.58 -18.84 -0.12
N GLU A 73 11.00 -20.02 -0.27
CA GLU A 73 11.77 -21.29 -0.22
C GLU A 73 12.80 -21.40 -1.37
N MET A 74 12.49 -20.80 -2.52
CA MET A 74 13.40 -20.75 -3.66
C MET A 74 14.46 -19.66 -3.46
N ILE A 75 14.06 -18.51 -2.94
CA ILE A 75 14.96 -17.36 -2.71
C ILE A 75 16.10 -17.74 -1.76
N GLU A 76 15.81 -18.42 -0.65
CA GLU A 76 16.83 -18.82 0.32
C GLU A 76 17.89 -19.77 -0.24
N LYS A 77 17.51 -20.60 -1.23
CA LYS A 77 18.37 -21.60 -1.88
C LYS A 77 19.02 -21.08 -3.15
N ASP A 78 18.66 -19.86 -3.59
CA ASP A 78 19.16 -19.32 -4.86
C ASP A 78 20.64 -18.93 -4.72
N PRO A 79 21.55 -19.53 -5.50
CA PRO A 79 22.97 -19.23 -5.45
C PRO A 79 23.30 -17.81 -5.93
N HIS A 80 22.36 -17.12 -6.57
CA HIS A 80 22.52 -15.74 -7.04
C HIS A 80 22.13 -14.70 -5.98
N LEU A 81 21.66 -15.12 -4.80
CA LEU A 81 21.38 -14.19 -3.70
C LEU A 81 22.70 -13.67 -3.11
N ASP A 82 23.07 -12.45 -3.46
CA ASP A 82 24.30 -11.82 -3.04
C ASP A 82 24.17 -11.18 -1.66
N ARG A 83 24.97 -11.62 -0.71
CA ARG A 83 24.96 -11.17 0.69
C ARG A 83 26.18 -10.33 1.06
N SER A 84 26.94 -9.88 0.06
CA SER A 84 28.18 -9.12 0.29
C SER A 84 27.96 -7.71 0.84
N SER A 85 26.79 -7.13 0.61
CA SER A 85 26.38 -5.84 1.15
C SER A 85 24.85 -5.70 1.09
N GLU A 86 24.28 -4.74 1.85
CA GLU A 86 22.84 -4.43 1.80
C GLU A 86 22.36 -4.14 0.37
N LYS A 87 23.13 -3.37 -0.39
CA LYS A 87 22.80 -3.03 -1.79
C LYS A 87 22.87 -4.25 -2.70
N ALA A 88 23.90 -5.09 -2.57
CA ALA A 88 24.04 -6.31 -3.36
C ALA A 88 22.91 -7.31 -3.06
N PHE A 89 22.57 -7.48 -1.77
CA PHE A 89 21.43 -8.26 -1.35
C PHE A 89 20.13 -7.74 -1.98
N LEU A 90 19.86 -6.46 -1.85
CA LEU A 90 18.67 -5.85 -2.41
C LEU A 90 18.54 -6.08 -3.93
N VAL A 91 19.61 -5.83 -4.70
CA VAL A 91 19.62 -6.00 -6.15
C VAL A 91 19.32 -7.44 -6.55
N SER A 92 20.00 -8.41 -5.92
CA SER A 92 19.78 -9.83 -6.20
C SER A 92 18.39 -10.29 -5.76
N PHE A 93 17.92 -9.84 -4.61
CA PHE A 93 16.58 -10.13 -4.08
C PHE A 93 15.47 -9.61 -5.00
N LEU A 94 15.57 -8.35 -5.46
CA LEU A 94 14.62 -7.77 -6.41
C LEU A 94 14.62 -8.53 -7.73
N LYS A 95 15.79 -8.94 -8.23
CA LYS A 95 15.92 -9.74 -9.46
C LYS A 95 15.22 -11.10 -9.33
N ILE A 96 15.43 -11.83 -8.24
CA ILE A 96 14.78 -13.12 -7.97
C ILE A 96 13.25 -12.94 -7.87
N LEU A 97 12.78 -11.86 -7.24
CA LEU A 97 11.38 -11.51 -7.18
C LEU A 97 10.82 -10.94 -8.50
N ASN A 98 11.63 -10.79 -9.55
CA ASN A 98 11.21 -10.13 -10.79
C ASN A 98 10.56 -8.76 -10.52
N VAL A 99 11.19 -7.96 -9.65
CA VAL A 99 10.86 -6.57 -9.36
C VAL A 99 11.94 -5.68 -9.96
N PRO A 100 11.64 -4.80 -10.91
CA PRO A 100 12.66 -4.01 -11.58
C PRO A 100 13.27 -2.97 -10.64
N VAL A 101 14.60 -2.90 -10.60
CA VAL A 101 15.33 -1.87 -9.83
C VAL A 101 15.02 -0.46 -10.33
N SER A 102 14.67 -0.33 -11.60
CA SER A 102 14.29 0.94 -12.26
C SER A 102 12.96 1.50 -11.76
N SER A 103 12.13 0.68 -11.07
CA SER A 103 10.88 1.14 -10.43
C SER A 103 11.11 1.97 -9.16
N GLN A 104 12.37 2.25 -8.81
CA GLN A 104 12.75 2.99 -7.60
C GLN A 104 12.01 4.31 -7.46
N THR A 105 11.32 4.50 -6.33
CA THR A 105 10.80 5.79 -5.86
C THR A 105 11.34 6.06 -4.47
N LEU A 106 11.80 7.30 -4.21
CA LEU A 106 12.43 7.68 -2.95
C LEU A 106 11.51 8.57 -2.13
N VAL A 107 11.14 8.13 -0.92
CA VAL A 107 10.39 8.91 0.07
C VAL A 107 11.30 9.30 1.23
N PHE A 108 11.34 10.59 1.56
CA PHE A 108 12.14 11.13 2.66
C PHE A 108 11.31 11.64 3.84
N SER A 109 9.97 11.62 3.71
CA SER A 109 9.07 11.83 4.85
C SER A 109 8.96 10.58 5.71
N THR A 110 8.79 10.75 7.03
CA THR A 110 8.75 9.68 8.02
C THR A 110 7.42 8.92 7.96
N THR A 111 7.31 7.92 7.08
CA THR A 111 6.04 7.23 6.76
C THR A 111 6.11 5.70 6.83
N SER A 112 7.02 5.12 7.62
CA SER A 112 7.18 3.67 7.82
C SER A 112 7.24 3.33 9.31
N LEU A 113 7.15 2.04 9.67
CA LEU A 113 7.44 1.57 11.04
C LEU A 113 8.88 1.86 11.47
N GLN A 114 9.79 2.07 10.51
CA GLN A 114 11.20 2.41 10.72
C GLN A 114 11.45 3.94 10.60
N LEU A 115 10.47 4.74 11.03
CA LEU A 115 10.47 6.20 10.84
C LEU A 115 11.70 6.93 11.37
N SER A 116 12.39 6.40 12.40
CA SER A 116 13.61 6.97 12.96
C SER A 116 14.82 6.94 12.00
N LEU A 117 14.78 6.06 10.99
CA LEU A 117 15.83 5.93 9.98
C LEU A 117 15.57 6.78 8.73
N ILE A 118 14.32 7.26 8.53
CA ILE A 118 13.94 7.97 7.32
C ILE A 118 14.11 9.48 7.51
N SER A 119 14.81 10.11 6.58
CA SER A 119 15.02 11.56 6.56
C SER A 119 15.44 12.00 5.15
N PRO A 120 15.53 13.33 4.88
CA PRO A 120 16.11 13.83 3.64
C PRO A 120 17.55 13.36 3.36
N SER A 121 18.30 12.95 4.40
CA SER A 121 19.67 12.40 4.26
C SER A 121 19.69 10.86 4.18
N ASN A 122 18.58 10.20 4.43
CA ASN A 122 18.42 8.75 4.34
C ASN A 122 17.03 8.38 3.82
N PRO A 123 16.68 8.67 2.56
CA PRO A 123 15.38 8.33 1.99
C PRO A 123 15.14 6.82 2.00
N ARG A 124 13.87 6.42 2.20
CA ARG A 124 13.40 5.06 1.94
C ARG A 124 13.15 4.90 0.45
N ALA A 125 13.71 3.86 -0.16
CA ALA A 125 13.40 3.44 -1.51
C ALA A 125 12.24 2.46 -1.52
N ILE A 126 11.36 2.57 -2.52
CA ILE A 126 10.32 1.60 -2.81
C ILE A 126 10.50 1.12 -4.23
N TYR A 127 10.54 -0.20 -4.40
CA TYR A 127 10.58 -0.90 -5.69
C TYR A 127 9.30 -1.71 -5.85
N PHE A 128 8.77 -1.82 -7.05
CA PHE A 128 7.49 -2.50 -7.21
C PHE A 128 7.29 -3.16 -8.57
N SER A 129 6.45 -4.17 -8.58
CA SER A 129 5.78 -4.78 -9.73
C SER A 129 4.27 -4.57 -9.62
N GLU A 130 3.45 -5.38 -10.30
CA GLU A 130 1.99 -5.31 -10.20
C GLU A 130 1.42 -5.93 -8.92
N ASP A 131 2.23 -6.74 -8.20
CA ASP A 131 1.77 -7.53 -7.06
C ASP A 131 2.73 -7.59 -5.87
N ILE A 132 3.95 -7.04 -6.00
CA ILE A 132 4.95 -6.96 -4.92
C ILE A 132 5.53 -5.55 -4.85
N TYR A 133 5.68 -5.05 -3.62
CA TYR A 133 6.32 -3.78 -3.29
C TYR A 133 7.39 -4.05 -2.24
N VAL A 134 8.60 -3.57 -2.46
CA VAL A 134 9.76 -3.76 -1.59
C VAL A 134 10.26 -2.42 -1.09
N GLY A 135 10.21 -2.21 0.22
CA GLY A 135 10.77 -1.05 0.89
C GLY A 135 12.18 -1.32 1.40
N PHE A 136 13.11 -0.43 1.11
CA PHE A 136 14.51 -0.47 1.55
C PHE A 136 14.92 0.86 2.16
N ILE A 137 15.51 0.80 3.34
CA ILE A 137 16.14 1.94 3.98
C ILE A 137 17.58 1.53 4.27
N PRO A 138 18.59 2.25 3.76
CA PRO A 138 19.98 1.93 4.10
C PRO A 138 20.21 1.92 5.61
N GLY A 139 20.72 0.80 6.14
CA GLY A 139 20.86 0.55 7.59
C GLY A 139 19.59 0.08 8.29
N GLY A 140 18.55 -0.26 7.56
CA GLY A 140 17.29 -0.75 8.08
C GLY A 140 16.90 -2.15 7.61
N ARG A 141 15.69 -2.55 7.93
CA ARG A 141 15.07 -3.83 7.53
C ARG A 141 14.43 -3.71 6.15
N ILE A 142 14.31 -4.83 5.44
CA ILE A 142 13.48 -4.93 4.24
C ILE A 142 12.01 -5.04 4.66
N GLU A 143 11.17 -4.26 4.01
CA GLU A 143 9.72 -4.34 4.10
C GLU A 143 9.16 -4.84 2.78
N VAL A 144 8.31 -5.86 2.80
CA VAL A 144 7.66 -6.37 1.59
C VAL A 144 6.15 -6.29 1.75
N VAL A 145 5.49 -5.78 0.72
CA VAL A 145 4.04 -5.90 0.59
C VAL A 145 3.78 -6.79 -0.62
N ALA A 146 3.02 -7.87 -0.42
CA ALA A 146 2.60 -8.75 -1.50
C ALA A 146 1.08 -8.83 -1.55
N LEU A 147 0.51 -8.87 -2.76
CA LEU A 147 -0.94 -8.91 -2.94
C LEU A 147 -1.43 -10.36 -2.91
N ASP A 148 -2.28 -10.64 -1.94
CA ASP A 148 -3.05 -11.88 -1.87
C ASP A 148 -4.39 -11.70 -2.60
N PRO A 149 -4.85 -12.70 -3.38
CA PRO A 149 -6.09 -12.60 -4.16
C PRO A 149 -7.34 -12.27 -3.35
N GLU A 150 -7.45 -12.73 -2.09
CA GLU A 150 -8.62 -12.55 -1.25
C GLU A 150 -8.38 -11.67 -0.03
N LEU A 151 -7.14 -11.68 0.51
CA LEU A 151 -6.80 -10.92 1.71
C LEU A 151 -6.32 -9.50 1.42
N GLY A 152 -6.01 -9.17 0.15
CA GLY A 152 -5.44 -7.88 -0.22
C GLY A 152 -3.95 -7.78 0.10
N ALA A 153 -3.50 -6.65 0.64
CA ALA A 153 -2.09 -6.42 0.92
C ALA A 153 -1.62 -7.18 2.18
N ILE A 154 -0.59 -8.03 2.03
CA ILE A 154 0.07 -8.74 3.13
C ILE A 154 1.44 -8.11 3.35
N PHE A 155 1.78 -7.86 4.60
CA PHE A 155 2.98 -7.12 4.98
C PHE A 155 3.98 -8.02 5.67
N TYR A 156 5.23 -7.99 5.18
CA TYR A 156 6.35 -8.75 5.72
C TYR A 156 7.51 -7.81 6.03
N ILE A 157 8.29 -8.16 7.05
CA ILE A 157 9.49 -7.42 7.43
C ILE A 157 10.57 -8.41 7.89
N PHE A 158 11.83 -8.15 7.52
CA PHE A 158 12.97 -8.97 7.92
C PHE A 158 14.29 -8.17 7.89
N ASP A 159 15.25 -8.63 8.70
CA ASP A 159 16.61 -8.10 8.68
C ASP A 159 17.37 -8.61 7.47
N ILE A 160 18.23 -7.77 6.87
CA ILE A 160 19.07 -8.17 5.74
C ILE A 160 20.12 -9.17 6.24
N PRO A 161 20.12 -10.42 5.76
CA PRO A 161 21.08 -11.42 6.19
C PRO A 161 22.39 -11.28 5.43
N LEU A 162 23.33 -10.48 5.95
CA LEU A 162 24.65 -10.26 5.33
C LEU A 162 25.61 -11.44 5.49
N GLU A 163 25.25 -12.46 6.27
CA GLU A 163 25.97 -13.71 6.43
C GLU A 163 25.14 -14.87 5.86
N GLN A 164 25.69 -16.09 5.90
CA GLN A 164 24.95 -17.31 5.45
C GLN A 164 23.79 -17.71 6.37
N SER A 165 23.18 -16.73 7.05
CA SER A 165 22.02 -16.95 7.90
C SER A 165 20.73 -16.99 7.08
N PRO A 166 19.71 -17.78 7.49
CA PRO A 166 18.44 -17.81 6.78
C PRO A 166 17.70 -16.48 6.90
N ILE A 167 16.90 -16.15 5.88
CA ILE A 167 16.00 -15.00 5.91
C ILE A 167 14.85 -15.32 6.87
N ARG A 168 14.80 -14.62 8.00
CA ARG A 168 13.73 -14.74 8.99
C ARG A 168 12.74 -13.61 8.81
N TYR A 169 11.72 -13.83 7.99
CA TYR A 169 10.65 -12.84 7.80
C TYR A 169 9.47 -13.09 8.74
N GLU A 170 8.84 -12.02 9.15
CA GLU A 170 7.58 -12.04 9.91
C GLU A 170 6.46 -11.37 9.13
N ARG A 171 5.25 -11.90 9.22
CA ARG A 171 4.04 -11.19 8.79
C ARG A 171 3.72 -10.15 9.86
N SER A 172 3.82 -8.87 9.50
CA SER A 172 3.69 -7.77 10.45
C SER A 172 2.26 -7.28 10.56
N ASN A 173 1.56 -7.65 11.63
CA ASN A 173 0.20 -7.18 11.91
C ASN A 173 0.15 -5.69 12.27
N ARG A 174 1.27 -5.10 12.72
CA ARG A 174 1.37 -3.68 13.08
C ARG A 174 1.16 -2.75 11.90
N CYS A 175 1.37 -3.23 10.68
CA CYS A 175 1.14 -2.45 9.45
C CYS A 175 -0.32 -2.06 9.29
N MET A 176 -1.26 -2.86 9.83
CA MET A 176 -2.70 -2.59 9.75
C MET A 176 -3.12 -1.30 10.46
N ASN A 177 -2.32 -0.79 11.41
CA ASN A 177 -2.58 0.49 12.07
C ASN A 177 -2.65 1.67 11.09
N CYS A 178 -1.98 1.56 9.92
CA CYS A 178 -2.03 2.55 8.85
C CYS A 178 -2.67 2.01 7.56
N HIS A 179 -2.56 0.70 7.32
CA HIS A 179 -2.95 0.07 6.06
C HIS A 179 -4.33 -0.60 6.09
N SER A 180 -5.14 -0.34 7.14
CA SER A 180 -6.55 -0.74 7.24
C SER A 180 -7.34 0.39 7.90
N THR A 181 -7.25 1.59 7.34
CA THR A 181 -7.88 2.83 7.84
C THR A 181 -8.73 3.48 6.74
N ASP A 182 -9.24 4.69 6.99
CA ASP A 182 -9.95 5.48 5.98
C ASP A 182 -9.16 5.63 4.67
N ASP A 183 -7.83 5.73 4.75
CA ASP A 183 -6.96 5.87 3.57
C ASP A 183 -7.02 4.66 2.62
N THR A 184 -7.48 3.51 3.10
CA THR A 184 -7.59 2.25 2.33
C THR A 184 -9.02 1.70 2.25
N GLY A 185 -10.02 2.46 2.70
CA GLY A 185 -11.40 1.98 2.81
C GLY A 185 -11.62 0.94 3.92
N HIS A 186 -10.77 0.97 4.97
CA HIS A 186 -10.75 0.04 6.12
C HIS A 186 -10.42 -1.42 5.76
N VAL A 187 -9.75 -1.65 4.63
CA VAL A 187 -9.28 -2.98 4.20
C VAL A 187 -7.76 -3.01 4.07
N PRO A 188 -7.12 -4.20 4.08
CA PRO A 188 -5.68 -4.31 3.88
C PRO A 188 -5.25 -3.78 2.51
N GLY A 189 -4.74 -2.55 2.49
CA GLY A 189 -4.49 -1.80 1.26
C GLY A 189 -3.13 -1.09 1.24
N LEU A 190 -2.93 -0.31 0.20
CA LEU A 190 -1.70 0.46 -0.05
C LEU A 190 -1.93 1.93 0.30
N VAL A 191 -0.94 2.54 0.96
CA VAL A 191 -0.99 3.95 1.35
C VAL A 191 0.18 4.71 0.73
N ILE A 192 -0.14 5.71 -0.08
CA ILE A 192 0.82 6.69 -0.60
C ILE A 192 0.45 8.03 -0.02
N LYS A 193 1.27 8.53 0.91
CA LYS A 193 1.03 9.83 1.53
C LYS A 193 1.80 10.92 0.81
N SER A 194 1.14 12.06 0.64
CA SER A 194 1.76 13.32 0.26
C SER A 194 1.65 14.28 1.43
N VAL A 195 2.77 14.79 1.91
CA VAL A 195 2.87 15.65 3.10
C VAL A 195 3.72 16.87 2.82
N VAL A 196 3.64 17.88 3.67
CA VAL A 196 4.63 18.95 3.73
C VAL A 196 5.71 18.53 4.72
N PRO A 197 6.88 18.06 4.28
CA PRO A 197 7.90 17.54 5.18
C PRO A 197 8.74 18.66 5.75
N ALA A 198 9.10 18.58 7.04
CA ALA A 198 10.13 19.40 7.66
C ALA A 198 11.53 19.00 7.20
N SER A 199 12.55 19.75 7.63
CA SER A 199 13.97 19.49 7.30
C SER A 199 14.49 18.13 7.80
N ASN A 200 13.83 17.51 8.79
CA ASN A 200 14.12 16.18 9.32
C ASN A 200 13.21 15.09 8.74
N GLY A 201 12.28 15.42 7.83
CA GLY A 201 11.33 14.50 7.22
C GLY A 201 10.01 14.36 7.97
N ALA A 202 9.85 14.93 9.18
CA ALA A 202 8.57 14.92 9.89
C ALA A 202 7.51 15.73 9.15
N SER A 203 6.25 15.32 9.22
CA SER A 203 5.15 16.02 8.58
C SER A 203 4.81 17.30 9.34
N LEU A 204 4.87 18.45 8.66
CA LEU A 204 4.33 19.73 9.15
C LEU A 204 2.85 19.86 8.85
N ASP A 205 2.43 19.34 7.69
CA ASP A 205 1.06 19.32 7.20
C ASP A 205 0.89 18.15 6.23
N SER A 206 -0.34 17.79 5.91
CA SER A 206 -0.62 16.69 5.00
C SER A 206 -1.70 17.04 3.97
N PHE A 207 -1.48 16.67 2.72
CA PHE A 207 -2.49 16.68 1.68
C PHE A 207 -3.39 15.47 1.87
N ARG A 208 -4.30 15.55 2.85
CA ARG A 208 -5.17 14.44 3.19
C ARG A 208 -6.12 14.19 2.03
N GLN A 209 -5.93 13.06 1.37
CA GLN A 209 -6.83 12.53 0.35
C GLN A 209 -7.54 11.33 0.95
N LEU A 210 -8.85 11.26 0.77
CA LEU A 210 -9.64 10.12 1.25
C LEU A 210 -9.29 8.82 0.53
N GLN A 211 -8.66 8.91 -0.65
CA GLN A 211 -8.23 7.75 -1.43
C GLN A 211 -7.02 8.10 -2.30
N SER A 212 -6.03 7.20 -2.36
CA SER A 212 -4.93 7.27 -3.32
C SER A 212 -5.42 7.07 -4.76
N GLY A 213 -4.64 7.53 -5.75
CA GLY A 213 -4.87 7.20 -7.15
C GLY A 213 -4.66 8.33 -8.15
N HIS A 214 -4.88 8.02 -9.41
CA HIS A 214 -4.63 8.90 -10.56
C HIS A 214 -5.56 10.13 -10.63
N GLY A 215 -6.61 10.18 -9.83
CA GLY A 215 -7.52 11.33 -9.75
C GLY A 215 -7.09 12.43 -8.79
N ILE A 216 -5.97 12.28 -8.07
CA ILE A 216 -5.47 13.31 -7.15
C ILE A 216 -4.86 14.46 -7.95
N PRO A 217 -5.20 15.74 -7.68
CA PRO A 217 -4.57 16.88 -8.33
C PRO A 217 -3.05 16.91 -8.09
N PHE A 218 -2.26 17.26 -9.12
CA PHE A 218 -0.80 17.29 -9.00
C PHE A 218 -0.30 18.24 -7.91
N THR A 219 -1.03 19.31 -7.63
CA THR A 219 -0.74 20.24 -6.52
C THR A 219 -0.66 19.57 -5.16
N ASN A 220 -1.29 18.40 -5.02
CA ASN A 220 -1.39 17.65 -3.76
C ASN A 220 -0.53 16.37 -3.80
N ARG A 221 0.31 16.19 -4.83
CA ARG A 221 1.15 14.98 -4.99
C ARG A 221 2.60 15.22 -4.63
N PHE A 222 3.27 14.12 -4.40
CA PHE A 222 4.72 13.95 -4.24
C PHE A 222 5.32 14.66 -3.02
N GLY A 223 4.52 15.19 -2.11
CA GLY A 223 5.02 15.79 -0.89
C GLY A 223 5.73 14.77 0.00
N GLY A 224 7.02 15.04 0.30
CA GLY A 224 7.88 14.09 1.01
C GLY A 224 8.62 13.09 0.13
N TRP A 225 8.49 13.21 -1.21
CA TRP A 225 9.13 12.35 -2.18
C TRP A 225 10.16 13.09 -3.02
N HIS A 226 11.23 12.39 -3.41
CA HIS A 226 12.10 12.85 -4.47
C HIS A 226 11.50 12.45 -5.82
N VAL A 227 11.49 13.38 -6.77
CA VAL A 227 11.00 13.16 -8.14
C VAL A 227 12.06 13.60 -9.12
N THR A 228 12.49 12.70 -10.00
CA THR A 228 13.44 12.94 -11.09
C THR A 228 12.77 12.74 -12.45
N GLY A 229 13.51 12.92 -13.52
CA GLY A 229 13.01 12.84 -14.90
C GLY A 229 12.50 14.19 -15.41
N ARG A 230 12.20 14.23 -16.73
CA ARG A 230 11.67 15.42 -17.38
C ARG A 230 10.14 15.33 -17.46
N HIS A 231 9.44 16.34 -16.97
CA HIS A 231 7.98 16.36 -16.98
C HIS A 231 7.45 17.79 -16.93
N GLY A 232 6.27 18.00 -17.52
CA GLY A 232 5.57 19.28 -17.51
C GLY A 232 4.84 19.60 -16.21
N ILE A 233 4.87 18.69 -15.21
CA ILE A 233 4.20 18.87 -13.92
C ILE A 233 5.07 19.81 -13.06
N THR A 234 4.72 21.07 -12.96
CA THR A 234 5.53 22.10 -12.27
C THR A 234 4.99 22.47 -10.89
N ASN A 235 3.70 22.29 -10.67
CA ASN A 235 3.07 22.67 -9.40
C ASN A 235 2.77 21.43 -8.56
N HIS A 236 3.77 20.94 -7.82
CA HIS A 236 3.68 19.82 -6.89
C HIS A 236 4.58 20.04 -5.67
N TRP A 237 4.54 19.12 -4.69
CA TRP A 237 5.37 19.19 -3.48
C TRP A 237 6.61 18.25 -3.49
N GLY A 238 6.85 17.54 -4.56
CA GLY A 238 8.08 16.76 -4.72
C GLY A 238 9.34 17.63 -4.69
N ASN A 239 10.43 17.11 -4.13
CA ASN A 239 11.70 17.81 -4.00
C ASN A 239 11.65 19.10 -3.16
N LEU A 240 10.69 19.20 -2.24
CA LEU A 240 10.49 20.35 -1.39
C LEU A 240 10.40 19.94 0.08
N ILE A 241 10.87 20.82 0.96
CA ILE A 241 10.59 20.81 2.40
C ILE A 241 9.87 22.09 2.78
N GLY A 242 9.05 22.04 3.82
CA GLY A 242 8.40 23.17 4.43
C GLY A 242 9.25 23.78 5.54
N ARG A 243 9.19 25.10 5.69
CA ARG A 243 9.73 25.83 6.85
C ARG A 243 8.72 26.86 7.30
N TYR A 244 8.47 26.94 8.60
CA TYR A 244 7.67 28.03 9.15
C TYR A 244 8.47 29.32 9.15
N VAL A 245 7.91 30.35 8.51
CA VAL A 245 8.42 31.74 8.52
C VAL A 245 7.23 32.66 8.80
N ASN A 246 7.29 33.37 9.90
CA ASN A 246 6.20 34.30 10.34
C ASN A 246 4.81 33.62 10.43
N GLY A 247 4.76 32.34 10.83
CA GLY A 247 3.52 31.58 10.97
C GLY A 247 3.00 30.92 9.69
N GLU A 248 3.67 31.11 8.56
CA GLU A 248 3.32 30.51 7.28
C GLU A 248 4.35 29.48 6.85
N ILE A 249 3.90 28.45 6.11
CA ILE A 249 4.78 27.43 5.54
C ILE A 249 5.36 27.95 4.22
N THR A 250 6.67 28.16 4.19
CA THR A 250 7.42 28.46 2.97
C THR A 250 8.01 27.21 2.35
N ARG A 251 8.08 27.18 1.01
CA ARG A 251 8.69 26.07 0.24
C ARG A 251 10.20 26.27 0.13
N VAL A 252 10.97 25.26 0.52
CA VAL A 252 12.43 25.24 0.41
C VAL A 252 12.83 24.06 -0.47
N PRO A 253 13.68 24.26 -1.51
CA PRO A 253 14.16 23.18 -2.35
C PRO A 253 14.92 22.11 -1.55
N ASN A 254 14.70 20.85 -1.94
CA ASN A 254 15.40 19.66 -1.45
C ASN A 254 15.73 18.76 -2.63
N PRO A 255 16.67 19.15 -3.50
CA PRO A 255 16.99 18.41 -4.72
C PRO A 255 17.46 16.99 -4.43
N PRO A 256 17.10 16.01 -5.26
CA PRO A 256 17.56 14.64 -5.13
C PRO A 256 19.10 14.55 -5.18
N GLY A 257 19.71 13.79 -4.25
CA GLY A 257 21.16 13.60 -4.17
C GLY A 257 21.92 14.72 -3.46
N GLU A 258 21.30 15.84 -3.09
CA GLU A 258 22.00 16.92 -2.35
C GLU A 258 22.31 16.50 -0.91
N LYS A 259 21.37 15.85 -0.22
CA LYS A 259 21.50 15.48 1.20
C LYS A 259 21.81 14.01 1.43
N PHE A 260 21.80 13.18 0.40
CA PHE A 260 22.12 11.75 0.47
C PHE A 260 22.99 11.33 -0.71
N SER A 261 23.68 10.19 -0.59
CA SER A 261 24.49 9.63 -1.68
C SER A 261 23.69 8.60 -2.48
N TRP A 262 23.58 8.77 -3.79
CA TRP A 262 23.01 7.80 -4.71
C TRP A 262 23.72 6.43 -4.69
N ALA A 263 25.01 6.40 -4.33
CA ALA A 263 25.80 5.16 -4.26
C ALA A 263 25.20 4.12 -3.30
N ARG A 264 24.33 4.55 -2.37
CA ARG A 264 23.61 3.66 -1.43
C ARG A 264 22.41 2.94 -2.06
N TYR A 265 21.98 3.37 -3.23
CA TYR A 265 20.80 2.85 -3.94
C TYR A 265 21.19 2.15 -5.24
N PRO A 266 20.38 1.18 -5.75
CA PRO A 266 20.63 0.48 -7.01
C PRO A 266 20.75 1.39 -8.22
N VAL A 267 19.91 2.43 -8.32
CA VAL A 267 19.87 3.38 -9.43
C VAL A 267 19.86 4.83 -8.92
N GLU A 268 20.36 5.77 -9.75
CA GLU A 268 20.42 7.20 -9.42
C GLU A 268 19.18 7.97 -9.87
N THR A 269 18.02 7.34 -9.77
CA THR A 269 16.75 7.93 -10.18
C THR A 269 15.64 7.66 -9.16
N SER A 270 14.65 8.54 -9.15
CA SER A 270 13.34 8.40 -8.54
C SER A 270 12.35 8.98 -9.55
N ASP A 271 12.23 8.28 -10.71
CA ASP A 271 11.63 8.82 -11.92
C ASP A 271 10.13 9.08 -11.76
N ILE A 272 9.62 10.06 -12.49
CA ILE A 272 8.22 10.49 -12.45
C ILE A 272 7.25 9.37 -12.86
N LEU A 273 7.61 8.53 -13.84
CA LEU A 273 6.71 7.48 -14.32
C LEU A 273 6.42 6.41 -13.25
N PRO A 274 7.44 5.84 -12.53
CA PRO A 274 7.18 5.00 -11.37
C PRO A 274 6.24 5.64 -10.35
N HIS A 275 6.39 6.92 -10.02
CA HIS A 275 5.49 7.60 -9.09
C HIS A 275 4.04 7.60 -9.57
N LEU A 276 3.80 7.97 -10.82
CA LEU A 276 2.45 7.99 -11.40
C LEU A 276 1.80 6.61 -11.43
N LEU A 277 2.59 5.57 -11.78
CA LEU A 277 2.10 4.20 -11.82
C LEU A 277 1.88 3.60 -10.42
N HIS A 278 2.75 3.90 -9.46
CA HIS A 278 2.59 3.47 -8.07
C HIS A 278 1.30 4.04 -7.45
N GLU A 279 1.04 5.33 -7.64
CA GLU A 279 -0.23 5.95 -7.20
C GLU A 279 -1.45 5.31 -7.87
N HIS A 280 -1.36 5.05 -9.19
CA HIS A 280 -2.43 4.37 -9.91
C HIS A 280 -2.68 2.96 -9.36
N GLN A 281 -1.62 2.17 -9.14
CA GLN A 281 -1.74 0.82 -8.56
C GLN A 281 -2.35 0.86 -7.15
N ALA A 282 -1.90 1.76 -6.28
CA ALA A 282 -2.42 1.89 -4.93
C ALA A 282 -3.93 2.20 -4.92
N GLY A 283 -4.35 3.14 -5.75
CA GLY A 283 -5.76 3.47 -5.88
C GLY A 283 -6.61 2.34 -6.44
N PHE A 284 -6.08 1.55 -7.37
CA PHE A 284 -6.74 0.36 -7.89
C PHE A 284 -6.89 -0.73 -6.83
N VAL A 285 -5.78 -1.07 -6.17
CA VAL A 285 -5.75 -2.14 -5.14
C VAL A 285 -6.76 -1.85 -4.04
N ASN A 286 -6.77 -0.63 -3.49
CA ASN A 286 -7.67 -0.27 -2.40
C ASN A 286 -9.14 -0.45 -2.78
N ARG A 287 -9.55 0.02 -3.96
CA ARG A 287 -10.95 -0.08 -4.44
C ARG A 287 -11.37 -1.52 -4.69
N VAL A 288 -10.49 -2.29 -5.31
CA VAL A 288 -10.80 -3.70 -5.66
C VAL A 288 -10.82 -4.57 -4.41
N VAL A 289 -9.89 -4.37 -3.47
CA VAL A 289 -9.88 -5.11 -2.19
C VAL A 289 -11.10 -4.74 -1.36
N GLU A 290 -11.46 -3.46 -1.26
CA GLU A 290 -12.69 -3.03 -0.55
C GLU A 290 -13.93 -3.68 -1.16
N ALA A 291 -14.06 -3.64 -2.48
CA ALA A 291 -15.17 -4.27 -3.18
C ALA A 291 -15.25 -5.80 -2.93
N GLY A 292 -14.10 -6.47 -2.92
CA GLY A 292 -13.96 -7.88 -2.57
C GLY A 292 -14.41 -8.19 -1.14
N TYR A 293 -13.94 -7.42 -0.15
CA TYR A 293 -14.33 -7.57 1.25
C TYR A 293 -15.84 -7.38 1.46
N ARG A 294 -16.43 -6.35 0.84
CA ARG A 294 -17.88 -6.12 0.88
C ARG A 294 -18.67 -7.28 0.26
N ALA A 295 -18.20 -7.81 -0.87
CA ALA A 295 -18.84 -8.94 -1.53
C ALA A 295 -18.73 -10.21 -0.70
N HIS A 296 -17.57 -10.53 -0.13
CA HIS A 296 -17.40 -11.68 0.77
C HIS A 296 -18.30 -11.57 2.01
N THR A 297 -18.38 -10.40 2.63
CA THR A 297 -19.28 -10.15 3.77
C THR A 297 -20.75 -10.33 3.39
N ALA A 298 -21.16 -9.80 2.24
CA ALA A 298 -22.54 -9.93 1.77
C ALA A 298 -22.92 -11.40 1.53
N LEU A 299 -22.03 -12.17 0.89
CA LEU A 299 -22.23 -13.62 0.66
C LEU A 299 -22.22 -14.43 1.96
N PHE A 300 -21.42 -14.04 2.95
CA PHE A 300 -21.41 -14.70 4.26
C PHE A 300 -22.73 -14.49 5.03
N ILE A 301 -23.24 -13.25 5.01
CA ILE A 301 -24.52 -12.92 5.69
C ILE A 301 -25.71 -13.54 4.95
N SER A 302 -25.67 -13.60 3.63
CA SER A 302 -26.80 -13.99 2.77
C SER A 302 -26.32 -15.00 1.71
N PRO A 303 -26.00 -16.26 2.12
CA PRO A 303 -25.37 -17.24 1.23
C PRO A 303 -26.27 -17.70 0.08
N ASP A 304 -27.58 -17.79 0.32
CA ASP A 304 -28.54 -18.30 -0.67
C ASP A 304 -29.01 -17.20 -1.63
N LYS A 305 -29.27 -16.01 -1.11
CA LYS A 305 -29.81 -14.90 -1.90
C LYS A 305 -29.50 -13.55 -1.26
N LEU A 306 -28.87 -12.67 -2.02
CA LEU A 306 -28.59 -11.30 -1.59
C LEU A 306 -29.89 -10.51 -1.34
N THR A 307 -29.87 -9.66 -0.34
CA THR A 307 -30.93 -8.67 -0.11
C THR A 307 -30.89 -7.56 -1.17
N PRO A 308 -31.99 -6.82 -1.40
CA PRO A 308 -31.97 -5.68 -2.33
C PRO A 308 -30.92 -4.62 -1.99
N ALA A 309 -30.62 -4.39 -0.71
CA ALA A 309 -29.57 -3.47 -0.27
C ALA A 309 -28.17 -3.96 -0.67
N GLN A 310 -27.88 -5.25 -0.46
CA GLN A 310 -26.60 -5.86 -0.87
C GLN A 310 -26.45 -5.87 -2.41
N GLU A 311 -27.51 -6.12 -3.15
CA GLU A 311 -27.51 -6.03 -4.62
C GLU A 311 -27.15 -4.62 -5.09
N THR A 312 -27.77 -3.59 -4.47
CA THR A 312 -27.46 -2.17 -4.76
C THR A 312 -26.02 -1.85 -4.44
N GLU A 313 -25.53 -2.27 -3.28
CA GLU A 313 -24.15 -2.04 -2.85
C GLU A 313 -23.14 -2.70 -3.81
N LEU A 314 -23.31 -3.98 -4.16
CA LEU A 314 -22.40 -4.66 -5.08
C LEU A 314 -22.41 -4.06 -6.49
N ASN A 315 -23.56 -3.57 -6.96
CA ASN A 315 -23.64 -2.83 -8.22
C ASN A 315 -22.88 -1.51 -8.16
N GLU A 316 -22.94 -0.80 -7.04
CA GLU A 316 -22.16 0.44 -6.84
C GLU A 316 -20.65 0.16 -6.73
N GLN A 317 -20.24 -0.90 -6.01
CA GLN A 317 -18.84 -1.32 -5.96
C GLN A 317 -18.32 -1.69 -7.36
N ALA A 318 -19.11 -2.37 -8.17
CA ALA A 318 -18.75 -2.65 -9.55
C ALA A 318 -18.61 -1.36 -10.39
N ARG A 319 -19.52 -0.37 -10.19
CA ARG A 319 -19.45 0.93 -10.86
C ARG A 319 -18.17 1.70 -10.50
N ILE A 320 -17.81 1.74 -9.21
CA ILE A 320 -16.58 2.37 -8.72
C ILE A 320 -15.35 1.71 -9.35
N ALA A 321 -15.31 0.38 -9.39
CA ALA A 321 -14.23 -0.38 -10.01
C ALA A 321 -14.12 -0.08 -11.51
N VAL A 322 -15.22 -0.06 -12.25
CA VAL A 322 -15.24 0.22 -13.70
C VAL A 322 -14.83 1.66 -14.00
N ARG A 323 -15.29 2.65 -13.23
CA ARG A 323 -14.83 4.04 -13.36
C ARG A 323 -13.32 4.15 -13.22
N TYR A 324 -12.76 3.50 -12.19
CA TYR A 324 -11.32 3.53 -11.96
C TYR A 324 -10.55 2.75 -13.03
N LEU A 325 -11.04 1.57 -13.43
CA LEU A 325 -10.49 0.79 -14.54
C LEU A 325 -10.38 1.62 -15.83
N LEU A 326 -11.42 2.41 -16.13
CA LEU A 326 -11.48 3.21 -17.35
C LEU A 326 -10.87 4.61 -17.21
N PHE A 327 -10.19 4.94 -16.08
CA PHE A 327 -9.56 6.24 -15.86
C PHE A 327 -10.53 7.43 -15.89
N ALA A 328 -11.78 7.24 -15.44
CA ALA A 328 -12.82 8.26 -15.53
C ALA A 328 -12.46 9.58 -14.85
N ASP A 329 -11.66 9.53 -13.79
CA ASP A 329 -11.29 10.68 -12.95
C ASP A 329 -9.78 11.00 -13.03
N GLU A 330 -9.08 10.51 -14.09
CA GLU A 330 -7.66 10.78 -14.28
C GLU A 330 -7.40 12.27 -14.45
N VAL A 331 -6.47 12.80 -13.64
CA VAL A 331 -5.98 14.17 -13.84
C VAL A 331 -5.07 14.17 -15.08
N PRO A 332 -5.41 14.96 -16.11
CA PRO A 332 -4.64 14.99 -17.35
C PRO A 332 -3.21 15.50 -17.09
N LEU A 333 -2.25 14.96 -17.84
CA LEU A 333 -0.89 15.47 -17.83
C LEU A 333 -0.87 16.89 -18.40
N PRO A 334 -0.10 17.82 -17.81
CA PRO A 334 0.01 19.18 -18.30
C PRO A 334 0.77 19.23 -19.63
N TYR A 335 0.76 20.41 -20.25
CA TYR A 335 1.54 20.66 -21.46
C TYR A 335 3.02 20.28 -21.27
N GLY A 336 3.59 19.58 -22.24
CA GLY A 336 4.92 18.99 -22.19
C GLY A 336 4.94 17.54 -21.71
N GLY A 337 3.85 17.03 -21.14
CA GLY A 337 3.72 15.62 -20.74
C GLY A 337 4.81 15.11 -19.80
N VAL A 338 5.19 13.86 -19.99
CA VAL A 338 6.21 13.15 -19.21
C VAL A 338 7.20 12.45 -20.15
N GLU A 339 8.50 12.70 -19.97
CA GLU A 339 9.58 11.97 -20.62
C GLU A 339 10.29 11.11 -19.55
N PRO A 340 9.87 9.84 -19.36
CA PRO A 340 10.42 8.99 -18.32
C PRO A 340 11.80 8.46 -18.68
N ASP A 341 12.53 7.99 -17.66
CA ASP A 341 13.72 7.18 -17.85
C ASP A 341 13.41 5.95 -18.72
N SER A 342 14.27 5.72 -19.71
CA SER A 342 14.09 4.61 -20.66
C SER A 342 14.16 3.24 -20.01
N ALA A 343 14.95 3.06 -18.93
CA ALA A 343 15.10 1.79 -18.26
C ALA A 343 13.77 1.32 -17.65
N TYR A 344 13.10 2.19 -16.88
CA TYR A 344 11.80 1.80 -16.31
C TYR A 344 10.72 1.59 -17.37
N ARG A 345 10.71 2.40 -18.41
CA ARG A 345 9.77 2.20 -19.51
C ARG A 345 9.95 0.82 -20.17
N ILE A 346 11.19 0.39 -20.40
CA ILE A 346 11.49 -0.94 -20.97
C ILE A 346 11.02 -2.03 -20.00
N ASP A 347 11.39 -1.94 -18.72
CA ASP A 347 11.02 -2.93 -17.70
C ASP A 347 9.50 -3.02 -17.51
N PHE A 348 8.81 -1.89 -17.49
CA PHE A 348 7.34 -1.85 -17.37
C PHE A 348 6.64 -2.54 -18.54
N LEU A 349 7.18 -2.41 -19.75
CA LEU A 349 6.61 -3.00 -20.96
C LEU A 349 7.01 -4.46 -21.17
N ALA A 350 8.00 -4.98 -20.47
CA ALA A 350 8.58 -6.31 -20.70
C ALA A 350 7.57 -7.47 -20.55
N ASN A 351 6.60 -7.34 -19.63
CA ASN A 351 5.56 -8.35 -19.37
C ASN A 351 4.17 -7.94 -19.91
N ARG A 352 4.10 -7.05 -20.90
CA ARG A 352 2.83 -6.59 -21.47
C ARG A 352 2.06 -7.74 -22.13
N ARG A 353 0.76 -7.83 -21.86
CA ARG A 353 -0.15 -8.71 -22.58
C ARG A 353 -0.66 -7.95 -23.80
N ALA A 354 -0.51 -8.50 -24.98
CA ALA A 354 -0.86 -7.84 -26.23
C ALA A 354 -1.77 -8.70 -27.12
N THR A 355 -2.56 -8.02 -27.95
CA THR A 355 -3.28 -8.65 -29.06
C THR A 355 -2.30 -9.12 -30.15
N PRO A 356 -2.73 -9.97 -31.10
CA PRO A 356 -1.90 -10.31 -32.26
C PRO A 356 -1.38 -9.09 -33.03
N ASP A 357 -2.18 -8.00 -33.06
CA ASP A 357 -1.82 -6.72 -33.73
C ASP A 357 -0.92 -5.82 -32.85
N GLY A 358 -0.53 -6.30 -31.67
CA GLY A 358 0.39 -5.62 -30.77
C GLY A 358 -0.24 -4.59 -29.82
N LEU A 359 -1.57 -4.44 -29.75
CA LEU A 359 -2.23 -3.51 -28.81
C LEU A 359 -2.18 -4.05 -27.39
N SER A 360 -1.94 -3.18 -26.38
CA SER A 360 -1.84 -3.57 -24.98
C SER A 360 -2.40 -2.49 -24.05
N LEU A 361 -2.94 -2.91 -22.90
CA LEU A 361 -3.31 -1.99 -21.82
C LEU A 361 -2.12 -1.25 -21.20
N LYS A 362 -0.89 -1.73 -21.42
CA LYS A 362 0.35 -1.07 -20.99
C LYS A 362 0.91 -0.08 -22.03
N ASP A 363 0.28 0.10 -23.18
CA ASP A 363 0.74 1.09 -24.15
C ASP A 363 0.60 2.50 -23.58
N LEU A 364 1.72 3.19 -23.44
CA LEU A 364 1.81 4.52 -22.81
C LEU A 364 1.47 5.63 -23.83
N ASP A 365 0.81 6.69 -23.38
CA ASP A 365 0.64 7.97 -24.08
C ASP A 365 1.72 8.96 -23.64
N LEU A 366 1.71 9.33 -22.36
CA LEU A 366 2.62 10.23 -21.66
C LEU A 366 2.65 11.67 -22.14
N SER A 367 1.89 12.03 -23.16
CA SER A 367 1.75 13.43 -23.61
C SER A 367 0.58 14.15 -22.94
N THR A 368 -0.56 13.48 -22.82
CA THR A 368 -1.79 14.05 -22.26
C THR A 368 -2.36 13.24 -21.09
N ARG A 369 -1.96 11.96 -20.97
CA ARG A 369 -2.43 10.99 -20.00
C ARG A 369 -1.43 9.84 -19.86
N LEU A 370 -1.66 8.91 -18.91
CA LEU A 370 -0.73 7.80 -18.71
C LEU A 370 -0.76 6.79 -19.86
N PHE A 371 -1.94 6.33 -20.26
CA PHE A 371 -2.09 5.22 -21.20
C PHE A 371 -2.80 5.63 -22.48
N LYS A 372 -2.37 5.00 -23.57
CA LYS A 372 -2.98 5.14 -24.87
C LYS A 372 -4.42 4.61 -24.87
N TYR A 373 -4.65 3.49 -24.20
CA TYR A 373 -5.95 2.86 -24.04
C TYR A 373 -6.34 2.94 -22.56
N ARG A 374 -7.32 3.78 -22.23
CA ARG A 374 -7.74 4.03 -20.83
C ARG A 374 -8.54 2.86 -20.28
N CYS A 375 -7.82 1.76 -20.06
CA CYS A 375 -8.25 0.64 -19.24
C CYS A 375 -7.03 0.13 -18.45
N SER A 376 -7.17 0.01 -17.15
CA SER A 376 -6.06 -0.34 -16.26
C SER A 376 -5.56 -1.76 -16.50
N TYR A 377 -4.25 -1.90 -16.71
CA TYR A 377 -3.57 -3.21 -16.75
C TYR A 377 -3.67 -3.97 -15.41
N MET A 378 -4.03 -3.30 -14.32
CA MET A 378 -4.26 -3.94 -13.02
C MET A 378 -5.49 -4.87 -13.01
N ILE A 379 -6.29 -4.90 -14.06
CA ILE A 379 -7.32 -5.93 -14.31
C ILE A 379 -6.72 -7.35 -14.34
N TYR A 380 -5.41 -7.49 -14.57
CA TYR A 380 -4.67 -8.75 -14.54
C TYR A 380 -4.03 -9.05 -13.18
N SER A 381 -4.24 -8.21 -12.17
CA SER A 381 -3.65 -8.37 -10.84
C SER A 381 -4.30 -9.50 -10.03
N PRO A 382 -3.57 -10.10 -9.08
CA PRO A 382 -4.12 -11.14 -8.21
C PRO A 382 -5.40 -10.72 -7.48
N VAL A 383 -5.46 -9.46 -7.01
CA VAL A 383 -6.63 -8.95 -6.28
C VAL A 383 -7.88 -8.83 -7.15
N PHE A 384 -7.72 -8.58 -8.45
CA PHE A 384 -8.84 -8.60 -9.39
C PHE A 384 -9.23 -10.04 -9.77
N GLU A 385 -8.24 -10.90 -10.00
CA GLU A 385 -8.48 -12.33 -10.28
C GLU A 385 -9.22 -13.02 -9.13
N GLY A 386 -8.91 -12.67 -7.87
CA GLY A 386 -9.50 -13.23 -6.66
C GLY A 386 -10.88 -12.70 -6.28
N LEU A 387 -11.45 -11.75 -7.02
CA LEU A 387 -12.78 -11.23 -6.72
C LEU A 387 -13.85 -12.33 -6.77
N PRO A 388 -14.85 -12.30 -5.86
CA PRO A 388 -15.99 -13.20 -5.92
C PRO A 388 -16.68 -13.17 -7.29
N PRO A 389 -17.08 -14.34 -7.85
CA PRO A 389 -17.67 -14.41 -9.19
C PRO A 389 -18.87 -13.48 -9.38
N ILE A 390 -19.69 -13.34 -8.33
CA ILE A 390 -20.88 -12.48 -8.34
C ILE A 390 -20.53 -10.99 -8.58
N LEU A 391 -19.44 -10.51 -7.98
CA LEU A 391 -18.96 -9.14 -8.17
C LEU A 391 -18.26 -8.99 -9.53
N LYS A 392 -17.42 -9.95 -9.91
CA LYS A 392 -16.70 -9.96 -11.18
C LYS A 392 -17.65 -9.94 -12.38
N THR A 393 -18.73 -10.71 -12.33
CA THR A 393 -19.77 -10.70 -13.35
C THR A 393 -20.41 -9.30 -13.50
N ARG A 394 -20.69 -8.60 -12.39
CA ARG A 394 -21.21 -7.23 -12.42
C ARG A 394 -20.20 -6.25 -13.04
N ILE A 395 -18.93 -6.35 -12.66
CA ILE A 395 -17.87 -5.52 -13.23
C ILE A 395 -17.78 -5.73 -14.74
N TYR A 396 -17.75 -6.98 -15.22
CA TYR A 396 -17.69 -7.28 -16.65
C TYR A 396 -18.92 -6.81 -17.40
N ALA A 397 -20.11 -6.95 -16.83
CA ALA A 397 -21.34 -6.47 -17.45
C ALA A 397 -21.35 -4.94 -17.61
N GLN A 398 -20.93 -4.21 -16.54
CA GLN A 398 -20.85 -2.75 -16.60
C GLN A 398 -19.71 -2.26 -17.51
N LEU A 399 -18.57 -2.95 -17.51
CA LEU A 399 -17.45 -2.66 -18.43
C LEU A 399 -17.87 -2.87 -19.89
N ALA A 400 -18.56 -3.98 -20.21
CA ALA A 400 -19.13 -4.21 -21.54
C ALA A 400 -20.10 -3.10 -21.95
N ALA A 401 -20.97 -2.66 -21.03
CA ALA A 401 -21.91 -1.57 -21.27
C ALA A 401 -21.18 -0.23 -21.53
N ALA A 402 -20.13 0.09 -20.77
CA ALA A 402 -19.33 1.30 -20.95
C ALA A 402 -18.58 1.34 -22.29
N LEU A 403 -18.16 0.16 -22.78
CA LEU A 403 -17.40 0.01 -24.04
C LEU A 403 -18.27 -0.19 -25.28
N ARG A 404 -19.61 -0.11 -25.19
CA ARG A 404 -20.48 -0.12 -26.39
C ARG A 404 -20.28 1.15 -27.21
N GLU A 405 -20.22 0.98 -28.52
CA GLU A 405 -19.93 2.07 -29.45
C GLU A 405 -21.05 3.13 -29.49
N GLU A 406 -22.31 2.71 -29.55
CA GLU A 406 -23.44 3.61 -29.79
C GLU A 406 -24.07 4.21 -28.53
N THR A 407 -23.91 3.56 -27.38
CA THR A 407 -24.68 3.93 -26.18
C THR A 407 -23.89 3.94 -24.88
N GLY A 408 -22.58 3.88 -24.89
CA GLY A 408 -21.71 3.75 -23.71
C GLY A 408 -22.07 4.55 -22.43
N GLY A 409 -23.37 4.79 -22.26
CA GLY A 409 -24.00 5.61 -21.24
C GLY A 409 -23.48 7.05 -21.25
N LYS A 410 -24.22 8.00 -20.71
CA LYS A 410 -23.75 9.39 -20.54
C LYS A 410 -22.44 9.44 -19.72
N GLU A 411 -22.27 8.50 -18.80
CA GLU A 411 -21.13 8.44 -17.88
C GLU A 411 -19.78 8.21 -18.60
N PHE A 412 -19.75 7.45 -19.71
CA PHE A 412 -18.54 7.14 -20.49
C PHE A 412 -18.54 7.71 -21.91
N ALA A 413 -19.35 8.77 -22.16
CA ALA A 413 -19.39 9.46 -23.44
C ALA A 413 -18.09 10.17 -23.81
N TRP A 414 -17.26 10.50 -22.82
CA TRP A 414 -15.93 11.11 -22.98
C TRP A 414 -14.89 10.14 -23.58
N LEU A 415 -15.13 8.82 -23.55
CA LEU A 415 -14.22 7.81 -24.09
C LEU A 415 -14.50 7.64 -25.60
N PRO A 416 -13.52 7.94 -26.49
CA PRO A 416 -13.71 7.86 -27.94
C PRO A 416 -14.09 6.45 -28.41
N THR A 417 -14.96 6.36 -29.43
CA THR A 417 -15.42 5.08 -30.00
C THR A 417 -14.25 4.19 -30.45
N ALA A 418 -13.24 4.76 -31.10
CA ALA A 418 -12.05 4.02 -31.53
C ALA A 418 -11.29 3.42 -30.34
N GLU A 419 -11.19 4.15 -29.21
CA GLU A 419 -10.54 3.68 -28.01
C GLU A 419 -11.37 2.58 -27.31
N LYS A 420 -12.70 2.72 -27.22
CA LYS A 420 -13.61 1.68 -26.73
C LYS A 420 -13.43 0.36 -27.49
N LYS A 421 -13.37 0.44 -28.82
CA LYS A 421 -13.14 -0.73 -29.70
C LYS A 421 -11.79 -1.39 -29.43
N ALA A 422 -10.72 -0.60 -29.33
CA ALA A 422 -9.39 -1.09 -29.04
C ALA A 422 -9.31 -1.76 -27.66
N ILE A 423 -9.87 -1.13 -26.61
CA ILE A 423 -9.94 -1.72 -25.25
C ILE A 423 -10.70 -3.06 -25.28
N ARG A 424 -11.85 -3.11 -25.96
CA ARG A 424 -12.61 -4.34 -26.08
C ARG A 424 -11.82 -5.44 -26.78
N GLN A 425 -11.13 -5.11 -27.87
CA GLN A 425 -10.24 -6.03 -28.58
C GLN A 425 -9.13 -6.57 -27.68
N ILE A 426 -8.47 -5.69 -26.91
CA ILE A 426 -7.40 -6.09 -25.99
C ILE A 426 -7.95 -7.03 -24.92
N LEU A 427 -9.05 -6.67 -24.26
CA LEU A 427 -9.63 -7.47 -23.18
C LEU A 427 -10.07 -8.84 -23.70
N THR A 428 -10.74 -8.91 -24.87
CA THR A 428 -11.15 -10.17 -25.47
C THR A 428 -9.97 -11.09 -25.81
N ALA A 429 -8.85 -10.51 -26.24
CA ALA A 429 -7.65 -11.29 -26.58
C ALA A 429 -6.82 -11.73 -25.36
N THR A 430 -6.91 -11.04 -24.22
CA THR A 430 -5.95 -11.18 -23.10
C THR A 430 -6.55 -11.64 -21.79
N LEU A 431 -7.87 -11.52 -21.59
CA LEU A 431 -8.59 -12.08 -20.43
C LEU A 431 -9.19 -13.43 -20.79
N LYS A 432 -9.01 -14.41 -19.88
CA LYS A 432 -9.45 -15.79 -20.08
C LYS A 432 -10.83 -16.08 -19.50
N ASP A 433 -11.32 -15.23 -18.60
CA ASP A 433 -12.52 -15.42 -17.80
C ASP A 433 -13.64 -14.45 -18.14
N LEU A 434 -13.59 -13.82 -19.31
CA LEU A 434 -14.69 -13.01 -19.83
C LEU A 434 -15.93 -13.89 -20.08
N PRO A 435 -17.15 -13.40 -19.77
CA PRO A 435 -18.38 -14.12 -20.10
C PRO A 435 -18.52 -14.37 -21.60
N LEU A 436 -19.17 -15.48 -21.96
CA LEU A 436 -19.47 -15.78 -23.35
C LEU A 436 -20.30 -14.65 -23.98
N GLY A 437 -19.87 -14.16 -25.14
CA GLY A 437 -20.57 -13.07 -25.88
C GLY A 437 -20.32 -11.68 -25.32
N TRP A 438 -19.35 -11.51 -24.46
CA TRP A 438 -18.92 -10.21 -23.89
C TRP A 438 -18.47 -9.18 -24.93
#